data_c45926862a21a2e070fed0baea2a7f2c
#
_entry.id   c45926862a21a2e070fed0baea2a7f2c
#
_cell.length_a   1.000
_cell.length_b   1.000
_cell.length_c   1.000
_cell.angle_alpha   90.00
_cell.angle_beta   90.00
_cell.angle_gamma   90.00
#
_symmetry.space_group_name_H-M   'P 1'
#
loop_
_entity.id
_entity.type
_entity.pdbx_description
1 polymer ?
#
loop_
_entity_poly.entity_id
_entity_poly.type
_entity_poly.pdbx_seq_one_letter_code
_entity_poly.pdbx_strand_id
1 'polypeptide(L)'
;MWHYNIEDYDYRFHDDYTLQLYDNKRFVAELSFRLDGKALWITNLYRTEYGKTAENPDRHYGTEIFAILLIHLFRKGESFDSIIGRLSVQDADWNNWMTSIPYYAKFQQYVPDEVGYRLNFALFEDKAAMQQNQSVPLPAYKEKEAFRAFVAEFQQEHIRACKDAYFCYAVERIHP
;
A
#
# COMPACT_ATOMS: atom_id res chain seq x y z
N MET A 1 -6.31 -13.90 -5.86
CA MET A 1 -4.87 -13.95 -6.13
C MET A 1 -4.58 -13.25 -7.45
N TRP A 2 -3.60 -12.38 -7.50
CA TRP A 2 -3.28 -11.67 -8.74
C TRP A 2 -2.28 -12.45 -9.56
N HIS A 3 -2.54 -12.51 -10.85
CA HIS A 3 -1.55 -12.95 -11.81
C HIS A 3 -1.05 -11.71 -12.57
N TYR A 4 0.14 -11.23 -12.25
CA TYR A 4 0.77 -10.12 -12.95
C TYR A 4 2.02 -10.61 -13.65
N ASN A 5 2.01 -10.55 -14.97
CA ASN A 5 3.23 -10.64 -15.72
C ASN A 5 3.80 -9.23 -15.87
N ILE A 6 4.79 -8.89 -15.04
CA ILE A 6 5.32 -7.52 -14.99
C ILE A 6 6.00 -7.09 -16.29
N GLU A 7 6.38 -8.05 -17.15
CA GLU A 7 6.91 -7.73 -18.46
C GLU A 7 5.88 -7.12 -19.42
N ASP A 8 4.57 -7.29 -19.13
CA ASP A 8 3.49 -6.70 -19.92
C ASP A 8 3.22 -5.23 -19.56
N TYR A 9 3.88 -4.70 -18.53
CA TYR A 9 3.71 -3.35 -18.05
C TYR A 9 4.89 -2.47 -18.42
N ASP A 10 4.61 -1.22 -18.76
CA ASP A 10 5.64 -0.20 -18.98
C ASP A 10 5.93 0.51 -17.65
N TYR A 11 6.96 0.06 -16.98
CA TYR A 11 7.42 0.67 -15.73
C TYR A 11 8.91 0.94 -15.80
N ARG A 12 9.35 1.91 -15.02
CA ARG A 12 10.77 2.23 -14.90
C ARG A 12 11.09 2.79 -13.53
N PHE A 13 12.32 2.58 -13.10
CA PHE A 13 12.84 3.21 -11.89
C PHE A 13 13.45 4.56 -12.28
N HIS A 14 12.85 5.64 -11.73
CA HIS A 14 13.36 6.99 -11.90
C HIS A 14 14.70 7.17 -11.15
N ASP A 15 14.78 6.56 -9.97
CA ASP A 15 15.97 6.38 -9.16
C ASP A 15 15.87 5.05 -8.40
N ASP A 16 16.81 4.78 -7.48
CA ASP A 16 16.84 3.50 -6.75
C ASP A 16 15.61 3.27 -5.86
N TYR A 17 14.83 4.32 -5.57
CA TYR A 17 13.73 4.29 -4.60
C TYR A 17 12.39 4.78 -5.15
N THR A 18 12.31 5.05 -6.45
CA THR A 18 11.10 5.57 -7.08
C THR A 18 10.74 4.80 -8.32
N LEU A 19 9.59 4.13 -8.26
CA LEU A 19 9.01 3.37 -9.36
C LEU A 19 7.93 4.19 -10.04
N GLN A 20 7.97 4.24 -11.38
CA GLN A 20 6.99 4.93 -12.20
C GLN A 20 6.30 3.96 -13.14
N LEU A 21 4.99 4.07 -13.24
CA LEU A 21 4.16 3.28 -14.15
C LEU A 21 3.63 4.15 -15.27
N TYR A 22 3.65 3.61 -16.49
CA TYR A 22 3.17 4.27 -17.70
C TYR A 22 2.09 3.43 -18.36
N ASP A 23 1.15 4.10 -19.00
CA ASP A 23 0.16 3.49 -19.87
C ASP A 23 0.07 4.29 -21.18
N ASN A 24 0.25 3.63 -22.32
CA ASN A 24 0.35 4.30 -23.62
C ASN A 24 1.36 5.45 -23.61
N LYS A 25 2.53 5.22 -23.04
CA LYS A 25 3.63 6.19 -22.93
C LYS A 25 3.32 7.40 -22.04
N ARG A 26 2.22 7.38 -21.30
CA ARG A 26 1.85 8.45 -20.37
C ARG A 26 2.07 8.01 -18.92
N PHE A 27 2.61 8.91 -18.14
CA PHE A 27 2.88 8.69 -16.72
C PHE A 27 1.57 8.64 -15.95
N VAL A 28 1.27 7.49 -15.29
CA VAL A 28 -0.02 7.24 -14.64
C VAL A 28 0.07 7.06 -13.12
N ALA A 29 1.19 6.55 -12.60
CA ALA A 29 1.34 6.35 -11.16
C ALA A 29 2.81 6.35 -10.74
N GLU A 30 3.05 6.71 -9.48
CA GLU A 30 4.39 6.70 -8.88
C GLU A 30 4.32 6.12 -7.48
N LEU A 31 5.32 5.32 -7.14
CA LEU A 31 5.49 4.76 -5.81
C LEU A 31 6.93 4.96 -5.38
N SER A 32 7.13 5.63 -4.24
CA SER A 32 8.43 5.78 -3.61
C SER A 32 8.52 4.89 -2.38
N PHE A 33 9.68 4.31 -2.16
CA PHE A 33 9.91 3.38 -1.07
C PHE A 33 11.34 3.48 -0.56
N ARG A 34 11.58 2.86 0.59
CA ARG A 34 12.93 2.62 1.08
C ARG A 34 12.98 1.29 1.81
N LEU A 35 14.13 0.66 1.80
CA LEU A 35 14.41 -0.52 2.61
C LEU A 35 15.22 -0.08 3.83
N ASP A 36 14.72 -0.38 5.01
CA ASP A 36 15.38 -0.06 6.28
C ASP A 36 15.42 -1.34 7.11
N GLY A 37 16.57 -2.00 7.10
CA GLY A 37 16.71 -3.33 7.70
C GLY A 37 15.75 -4.32 7.04
N LYS A 38 14.84 -4.86 7.82
CA LYS A 38 13.82 -5.82 7.38
C LYS A 38 12.46 -5.17 7.06
N ALA A 39 12.40 -3.86 7.03
CA ALA A 39 11.18 -3.12 6.75
C ALA A 39 11.23 -2.48 5.37
N LEU A 40 10.18 -2.70 4.57
CA LEU A 40 9.92 -1.98 3.33
C LEU A 40 8.96 -0.83 3.67
N TRP A 41 9.45 0.40 3.59
CA TRP A 41 8.63 1.58 3.81
C TRP A 41 8.09 2.11 2.50
N ILE A 42 6.78 2.26 2.42
CA ILE A 42 6.14 2.99 1.33
C ILE A 42 6.09 4.46 1.74
N THR A 43 6.88 5.29 1.09
CA THR A 43 7.03 6.70 1.47
C THR A 43 6.11 7.61 0.68
N ASN A 44 5.70 7.19 -0.52
CA ASN A 44 4.73 7.92 -1.33
C ASN A 44 4.10 6.98 -2.35
N LEU A 45 2.81 7.15 -2.61
CA LEU A 45 2.08 6.40 -3.63
C LEU A 45 0.94 7.27 -4.14
N TYR A 46 0.97 7.61 -5.42
CA TYR A 46 -0.10 8.41 -6.01
C TYR A 46 -0.34 8.05 -7.47
N ARG A 47 -1.54 8.35 -7.93
CA ARG A 47 -1.86 8.38 -9.36
C ARG A 47 -1.75 9.82 -9.85
N THR A 48 -1.20 10.00 -11.05
CA THR A 48 -1.19 11.32 -11.70
C THR A 48 -2.62 11.75 -12.06
N GLU A 49 -2.83 13.02 -12.41
CA GLU A 49 -4.14 13.48 -12.86
C GLU A 49 -4.60 12.67 -14.10
N TYR A 50 -3.70 12.39 -15.02
CA TYR A 50 -4.01 11.50 -16.14
C TYR A 50 -4.38 10.09 -15.67
N GLY A 51 -3.67 9.53 -14.71
CA GLY A 51 -3.96 8.20 -14.16
C GLY A 51 -5.31 8.12 -13.45
N LYS A 52 -5.74 9.21 -12.79
CA LYS A 52 -7.06 9.30 -12.14
C LYS A 52 -8.21 9.37 -13.14
N THR A 53 -7.97 9.94 -14.31
CA THR A 53 -8.97 10.21 -15.35
C THR A 53 -8.82 9.29 -16.56
N ALA A 54 -7.91 8.30 -16.49
CA ALA A 54 -7.59 7.44 -17.62
C ALA A 54 -8.83 6.71 -18.17
N GLU A 55 -8.90 6.64 -19.48
CA GLU A 55 -10.01 6.08 -20.24
C GLU A 55 -10.13 4.56 -20.15
N ASN A 56 -9.21 3.90 -19.49
CA ASN A 56 -9.21 2.46 -19.39
C ASN A 56 -9.78 1.99 -18.03
N PRO A 57 -11.09 1.65 -17.96
CA PRO A 57 -11.73 1.29 -16.71
C PRO A 57 -11.24 -0.04 -16.12
N ASP A 58 -10.57 -0.88 -16.94
CA ASP A 58 -10.05 -2.17 -16.52
C ASP A 58 -8.68 -2.08 -15.83
N ARG A 59 -8.05 -0.91 -15.92
CA ARG A 59 -6.74 -0.68 -15.30
C ARG A 59 -6.89 -0.15 -13.88
N HIS A 60 -6.06 -0.67 -12.98
CA HIS A 60 -5.97 -0.28 -11.56
C HIS A 60 -4.53 0.08 -11.23
N TYR A 61 -4.10 1.25 -11.66
CA TYR A 61 -2.69 1.66 -11.63
C TYR A 61 -2.07 1.59 -10.23
N GLY A 62 -2.78 2.00 -9.19
CA GLY A 62 -2.27 1.90 -7.82
C GLY A 62 -2.02 0.46 -7.39
N THR A 63 -2.93 -0.44 -7.73
CA THR A 63 -2.78 -1.87 -7.46
C THR A 63 -1.65 -2.48 -8.27
N GLU A 64 -1.57 -2.13 -9.55
CA GLU A 64 -0.54 -2.62 -10.46
C GLU A 64 0.86 -2.21 -10.01
N ILE A 65 1.07 -0.94 -9.69
CA ILE A 65 2.39 -0.44 -9.30
C ILE A 65 2.88 -1.06 -7.99
N PHE A 66 1.97 -1.28 -7.04
CA PHE A 66 2.31 -1.97 -5.78
C PHE A 66 2.72 -3.42 -6.03
N ALA A 67 1.94 -4.14 -6.85
CA ALA A 67 2.25 -5.51 -7.23
C ALA A 67 3.59 -5.62 -7.98
N ILE A 68 3.83 -4.71 -8.94
CA ILE A 68 5.08 -4.65 -9.70
C ILE A 68 6.28 -4.47 -8.76
N LEU A 69 6.17 -3.56 -7.79
CA LEU A 69 7.24 -3.35 -6.81
C LEU A 69 7.56 -4.62 -6.04
N LEU A 70 6.55 -5.29 -5.50
CA LEU A 70 6.75 -6.51 -4.71
C LEU A 70 7.39 -7.63 -5.55
N ILE A 71 6.90 -7.85 -6.76
CA ILE A 71 7.45 -8.86 -7.67
C ILE A 71 8.90 -8.51 -8.05
N HIS A 72 9.16 -7.25 -8.34
CA HIS A 72 10.51 -6.80 -8.70
C HIS A 72 11.50 -7.02 -7.55
N LEU A 73 11.14 -6.62 -6.32
CA LEU A 73 12.00 -6.82 -5.15
C LEU A 73 12.21 -8.30 -4.84
N PHE A 74 11.17 -9.11 -4.97
CA PHE A 74 11.27 -10.56 -4.81
C PHE A 74 12.27 -11.17 -5.82
N ARG A 75 12.18 -10.79 -7.10
CA ARG A 75 13.09 -11.28 -8.14
C ARG A 75 14.53 -10.84 -7.92
N LYS A 76 14.75 -9.69 -7.28
CA LYS A 76 16.09 -9.23 -6.90
C LYS A 76 16.65 -9.95 -5.67
N GLY A 77 15.86 -10.80 -5.02
CA GLY A 77 16.29 -11.50 -3.82
C GLY A 77 16.22 -10.64 -2.55
N GLU A 78 15.53 -9.51 -2.59
CA GLU A 78 15.33 -8.69 -1.39
C GLU A 78 14.46 -9.43 -0.38
N SER A 79 14.77 -9.24 0.90
CA SER A 79 14.07 -9.88 2.01
C SER A 79 13.60 -8.84 3.02
N PHE A 80 12.32 -8.89 3.38
CA PHE A 80 11.73 -8.01 4.37
C PHE A 80 10.61 -8.73 5.11
N ASP A 81 10.41 -8.38 6.39
CA ASP A 81 9.40 -9.00 7.27
C ASP A 81 8.15 -8.15 7.39
N SER A 82 8.25 -6.88 7.00
CA SER A 82 7.14 -5.93 7.10
C SER A 82 7.14 -4.92 5.96
N ILE A 83 5.94 -4.47 5.62
CA ILE A 83 5.71 -3.34 4.71
C ILE A 83 4.95 -2.31 5.51
N ILE A 84 5.47 -1.09 5.59
CA ILE A 84 4.98 -0.06 6.49
C ILE A 84 4.67 1.22 5.71
N GLY A 85 3.60 1.90 6.10
CA GLY A 85 3.29 3.24 5.60
C GLY A 85 2.72 4.13 6.68
N ARG A 86 3.02 5.42 6.58
CA ARG A 86 2.48 6.45 7.46
C ARG A 86 1.23 7.07 6.85
N LEU A 87 0.20 7.24 7.66
CA LEU A 87 -1.02 7.95 7.31
C LEU A 87 -0.95 9.33 7.99
N SER A 88 -0.54 10.33 7.23
CA SER A 88 -0.36 11.68 7.76
C SER A 88 -1.67 12.46 7.80
N VAL A 89 -1.95 13.12 8.93
CA VAL A 89 -3.09 14.04 9.04
C VAL A 89 -2.79 15.43 8.48
N GLN A 90 -1.51 15.73 8.22
CA GLN A 90 -1.08 17.05 7.72
C GLN A 90 -1.00 17.13 6.20
N ASP A 91 -1.01 15.99 5.53
CA ASP A 91 -0.93 15.90 4.09
C ASP A 91 -2.32 16.02 3.49
N ALA A 92 -2.61 17.14 2.82
CA ALA A 92 -3.93 17.44 2.25
C ALA A 92 -4.40 16.39 1.24
N ASP A 93 -3.48 15.81 0.47
CA ASP A 93 -3.78 14.77 -0.51
C ASP A 93 -4.02 13.40 0.15
N TRP A 94 -3.51 13.22 1.35
CA TRP A 94 -3.59 11.97 2.11
C TRP A 94 -4.62 12.00 3.23
N ASN A 95 -5.27 13.14 3.48
CA ASN A 95 -6.31 13.27 4.51
C ASN A 95 -7.55 12.39 4.25
N ASN A 96 -7.60 11.71 3.12
CA ASN A 96 -8.71 10.81 2.83
C ASN A 96 -8.36 9.36 3.18
N TRP A 97 -8.31 9.08 4.47
CA TRP A 97 -8.10 7.70 4.95
C TRP A 97 -9.26 6.78 4.59
N MET A 98 -10.42 7.35 4.28
CA MET A 98 -11.57 6.61 3.76
C MET A 98 -11.28 5.93 2.41
N THR A 99 -10.28 6.40 1.68
CA THR A 99 -9.82 5.79 0.43
C THR A 99 -8.55 4.97 0.65
N SER A 100 -7.57 5.49 1.39
CA SER A 100 -6.26 4.85 1.54
C SER A 100 -6.32 3.60 2.42
N ILE A 101 -7.02 3.62 3.54
CA ILE A 101 -7.08 2.45 4.42
C ILE A 101 -7.78 1.26 3.74
N PRO A 102 -8.95 1.41 3.09
CA PRO A 102 -9.54 0.31 2.32
C PRO A 102 -8.66 -0.17 1.18
N TYR A 103 -7.94 0.74 0.53
CA TYR A 103 -6.99 0.39 -0.53
C TYR A 103 -5.92 -0.56 0.00
N TYR A 104 -5.26 -0.22 1.13
CA TYR A 104 -4.23 -1.08 1.69
C TYR A 104 -4.80 -2.36 2.32
N ALA A 105 -5.96 -2.30 2.97
CA ALA A 105 -6.58 -3.46 3.59
C ALA A 105 -6.96 -4.55 2.57
N LYS A 106 -7.31 -4.19 1.34
CA LYS A 106 -7.68 -5.18 0.30
C LYS A 106 -6.53 -6.10 -0.10
N PHE A 107 -5.29 -5.69 0.09
CA PHE A 107 -4.14 -6.51 -0.29
C PHE A 107 -3.99 -7.79 0.54
N GLN A 108 -4.68 -7.91 1.67
CA GLN A 108 -4.82 -9.21 2.35
C GLN A 108 -5.47 -10.28 1.46
N GLN A 109 -6.31 -9.86 0.51
CA GLN A 109 -7.05 -10.74 -0.40
C GLN A 109 -6.33 -10.95 -1.72
N TYR A 110 -5.37 -10.10 -2.05
CA TYR A 110 -4.74 -10.01 -3.36
C TYR A 110 -3.22 -10.05 -3.21
N VAL A 111 -2.67 -11.24 -2.98
CA VAL A 111 -1.22 -11.43 -2.94
C VAL A 111 -0.75 -11.83 -4.34
N PRO A 112 0.23 -11.14 -4.94
CA PRO A 112 0.81 -11.57 -6.20
C PRO A 112 1.44 -12.96 -6.06
N ASP A 113 1.06 -13.90 -6.90
CA ASP A 113 1.51 -15.31 -6.82
C ASP A 113 3.02 -15.46 -6.80
N GLU A 114 3.73 -14.65 -7.59
CA GLU A 114 5.17 -14.73 -7.69
C GLU A 114 5.90 -14.26 -6.42
N VAL A 115 5.24 -13.48 -5.57
CA VAL A 115 5.87 -12.93 -4.37
C VAL A 115 6.18 -14.03 -3.34
N GLY A 116 5.36 -15.08 -3.30
CA GLY A 116 5.56 -16.17 -2.35
C GLY A 116 5.33 -15.74 -0.89
N TYR A 117 4.64 -14.65 -0.66
CA TYR A 117 4.34 -14.11 0.67
C TYR A 117 2.85 -13.95 0.87
N ARG A 118 2.44 -14.08 2.14
CA ARG A 118 1.13 -13.63 2.62
C ARG A 118 1.31 -12.31 3.34
N LEU A 119 0.44 -11.34 3.06
CA LEU A 119 0.46 -10.03 3.68
C LEU A 119 -0.67 -9.94 4.71
N ASN A 120 -0.32 -9.72 5.97
CA ASN A 120 -1.28 -9.58 7.07
C ASN A 120 -1.35 -8.12 7.48
N PHE A 121 -2.44 -7.46 7.12
CA PHE A 121 -2.64 -6.02 7.34
C PHE A 121 -3.00 -5.72 8.80
N ALA A 122 -2.38 -4.68 9.35
CA ALA A 122 -2.70 -4.14 10.65
C ALA A 122 -2.67 -2.62 10.62
N LEU A 123 -3.48 -2.00 11.46
CA LEU A 123 -3.55 -0.56 11.65
C LEU A 123 -3.10 -0.22 13.06
N PHE A 124 -2.33 0.87 13.21
CA PHE A 124 -1.77 1.32 14.48
C PHE A 124 -2.08 2.78 14.71
N GLU A 125 -2.44 3.12 15.95
CA GLU A 125 -2.75 4.49 16.34
C GLU A 125 -1.58 5.46 16.16
N ASP A 126 -0.36 4.97 16.39
CA ASP A 126 0.86 5.77 16.29
C ASP A 126 2.07 4.85 16.12
N LYS A 127 3.23 5.47 15.99
CA LYS A 127 4.50 4.74 15.83
C LYS A 127 4.85 3.89 17.05
N ALA A 128 4.59 4.37 18.24
CA ALA A 128 4.87 3.62 19.48
C ALA A 128 4.02 2.35 19.56
N ALA A 129 2.73 2.45 19.22
CA ALA A 129 1.84 1.29 19.16
C ALA A 129 2.32 0.27 18.12
N MET A 130 2.80 0.72 16.97
CA MET A 130 3.36 -0.15 15.95
C MET A 130 4.63 -0.86 16.45
N GLN A 131 5.53 -0.14 17.11
CA GLN A 131 6.75 -0.74 17.68
C GLN A 131 6.47 -1.78 18.77
N GLN A 132 5.37 -1.61 19.50
CA GLN A 132 4.93 -2.53 20.54
C GLN A 132 3.97 -3.62 20.01
N ASN A 133 3.72 -3.63 18.71
CA ASN A 133 2.78 -4.53 18.06
C ASN A 133 1.35 -4.50 18.66
N GLN A 134 0.89 -3.31 19.00
CA GLN A 134 -0.43 -3.06 19.56
C GLN A 134 -1.37 -2.53 18.47
N SER A 135 -1.87 -3.43 17.63
CA SER A 135 -2.77 -3.07 16.53
C SER A 135 -4.16 -2.73 17.01
N VAL A 136 -4.83 -1.89 16.22
CA VAL A 136 -6.23 -1.54 16.43
C VAL A 136 -7.11 -2.70 15.96
N PRO A 137 -8.11 -3.15 16.75
CA PRO A 137 -9.08 -4.12 16.27
C PRO A 137 -9.85 -3.60 15.07
N LEU A 138 -9.89 -4.37 13.99
CA LEU A 138 -10.54 -3.98 12.74
C LEU A 138 -11.75 -4.87 12.48
N PRO A 139 -12.89 -4.30 12.01
CA PRO A 139 -13.95 -5.10 11.40
C PRO A 139 -13.41 -5.86 10.19
N ALA A 140 -14.03 -6.97 9.85
CA ALA A 140 -13.66 -7.71 8.65
C ALA A 140 -13.84 -6.83 7.40
N TYR A 141 -12.86 -6.87 6.50
CA TYR A 141 -12.92 -6.08 5.25
C TYR A 141 -14.18 -6.39 4.42
N LYS A 142 -14.68 -7.62 4.50
CA LYS A 142 -15.91 -8.06 3.81
C LYS A 142 -17.16 -7.32 4.29
N GLU A 143 -17.18 -6.88 5.54
CA GLU A 143 -18.24 -6.09 6.13
C GLU A 143 -18.03 -4.61 5.78
N LYS A 144 -18.27 -4.26 4.53
CA LYS A 144 -17.88 -2.96 3.97
C LYS A 144 -18.45 -1.75 4.72
N GLU A 145 -19.70 -1.83 5.17
CA GLU A 145 -20.32 -0.72 5.91
C GLU A 145 -19.69 -0.54 7.29
N ALA A 146 -19.50 -1.64 8.03
CA ALA A 146 -18.86 -1.61 9.34
C ALA A 146 -17.40 -1.16 9.23
N PHE A 147 -16.69 -1.62 8.22
CA PHE A 147 -15.30 -1.22 7.97
C PHE A 147 -15.21 0.27 7.64
N ARG A 148 -16.07 0.79 6.77
CA ARG A 148 -16.11 2.22 6.43
C ARG A 148 -16.45 3.09 7.64
N ALA A 149 -17.43 2.69 8.45
CA ALA A 149 -17.80 3.40 9.67
C ALA A 149 -16.64 3.47 10.65
N PHE A 150 -15.92 2.35 10.82
CA PHE A 150 -14.71 2.30 11.64
C PHE A 150 -13.64 3.28 11.14
N VAL A 151 -13.34 3.26 9.83
CA VAL A 151 -12.32 4.13 9.24
C VAL A 151 -12.68 5.61 9.41
N ALA A 152 -13.96 5.97 9.22
CA ALA A 152 -14.42 7.33 9.40
C ALA A 152 -14.20 7.83 10.84
N GLU A 153 -14.56 7.02 11.84
CA GLU A 153 -14.36 7.33 13.25
C GLU A 153 -12.86 7.42 13.58
N PHE A 154 -12.08 6.47 13.14
CA PHE A 154 -10.64 6.44 13.35
C PHE A 154 -9.95 7.68 12.77
N GLN A 155 -10.30 8.07 11.54
CA GLN A 155 -9.79 9.28 10.92
C GLN A 155 -10.16 10.53 11.70
N GLN A 156 -11.43 10.65 12.13
CA GLN A 156 -11.91 11.81 12.89
C GLN A 156 -11.18 11.98 14.23
N GLU A 157 -10.95 10.89 14.93
CA GLU A 157 -10.21 10.91 16.19
C GLU A 157 -8.77 11.39 15.99
N HIS A 158 -8.12 10.91 14.93
CA HIS A 158 -6.74 11.30 14.62
C HIS A 158 -6.64 12.74 14.14
N ILE A 159 -7.60 13.22 13.34
CA ILE A 159 -7.64 14.62 12.92
C ILE A 159 -7.78 15.54 14.14
N ARG A 160 -8.69 15.21 15.07
CA ARG A 160 -8.87 15.99 16.30
C ARG A 160 -7.62 16.02 17.18
N ALA A 161 -6.91 14.90 17.24
CA ALA A 161 -5.68 14.77 18.01
C ALA A 161 -4.44 15.30 17.27
N CYS A 162 -4.57 15.72 16.01
CA CYS A 162 -3.45 16.08 15.11
C CYS A 162 -2.36 15.00 15.09
N LYS A 163 -2.77 13.74 14.94
CA LYS A 163 -1.91 12.58 15.14
C LYS A 163 -1.87 11.71 13.89
N ASP A 164 -0.68 11.34 13.45
CA ASP A 164 -0.49 10.38 12.38
C ASP A 164 -0.82 8.96 12.85
N ALA A 165 -1.28 8.12 11.92
CA ALA A 165 -1.42 6.70 12.12
C ALA A 165 -0.46 5.94 11.20
N TYR A 166 -0.39 4.63 11.38
CA TYR A 166 0.48 3.77 10.57
C TYR A 166 -0.27 2.51 10.18
N PHE A 167 -0.04 2.03 8.96
CA PHE A 167 -0.40 0.67 8.60
C PHE A 167 0.86 -0.18 8.45
N CYS A 168 0.70 -1.46 8.67
CA CYS A 168 1.77 -2.42 8.51
C CYS A 168 1.21 -3.72 7.95
N TYR A 169 1.91 -4.28 6.96
CA TYR A 169 1.71 -5.69 6.60
C TYR A 169 2.82 -6.50 7.25
N ALA A 170 2.46 -7.48 8.08
CA ALA A 170 3.39 -8.54 8.42
C ALA A 170 3.53 -9.47 7.21
N VAL A 171 4.76 -9.75 6.82
CA VAL A 171 5.07 -10.53 5.63
C VAL A 171 5.40 -11.96 6.07
N GLU A 172 4.53 -12.91 5.70
CA GLU A 172 4.70 -14.32 5.98
C GLU A 172 5.09 -15.05 4.70
N ARG A 173 6.19 -15.77 4.73
CA ARG A 173 6.65 -16.54 3.58
C ARG A 173 5.82 -17.81 3.46
N ILE A 174 5.14 -18.01 2.32
CA ILE A 174 4.28 -19.19 2.05
C ILE A 174 5.05 -20.35 1.41
N HIS A 175 6.19 -20.06 0.75
CA HIS A 175 7.07 -21.07 0.18
C HIS A 175 8.45 -20.99 0.84
N PRO A 176 9.03 -22.12 1.26
CA PRO A 176 10.36 -22.14 1.88
C PRO A 176 11.49 -21.73 0.93
#